data_256ffa259e518ce834d07f92213139ea
#
_entry.id   256ffa259e518ce834d07f92213139ea
#
_cell.length_a   1.000
_cell.length_b   1.000
_cell.length_c   1.000
_cell.angle_alpha   90.00
_cell.angle_beta   90.00
_cell.angle_gamma   90.00
#
_symmetry.space_group_name_H-M   'P 1'
#
loop_
_entity.id
_entity.type
_entity.pdbx_description
1 polymer ?
#
loop_
_entity_poly.entity_id
_entity_poly.type
_entity_poly.pdbx_seq_one_letter_code
_entity_poly.pdbx_strand_id
1 'polypeptide(L)'
;IDDAIRLGIVTKDDIPKDITKVLGDTNSDIINNIVNDIIKNSIDKNYIKISDNIFDAMNSLMEFNYKNIYEKANDQEDIDNYKMMFNKLFDLYCFQIENNMVEEDIFLLFLNDMDADYQKETVSRKVIDYIAGMTDDFFLGQYNMYFN
;
A
#
# COMPACT_ATOMS: atom_id res chain seq x y z
N ILE A 1 7.79 9.48 -6.08
CA ILE A 1 9.01 9.98 -6.78
C ILE A 1 9.76 10.97 -5.90
N ASP A 2 9.13 12.02 -5.35
CA ASP A 2 9.82 13.06 -4.57
C ASP A 2 10.60 12.49 -3.37
N ASP A 3 10.04 11.53 -2.66
CA ASP A 3 10.74 10.84 -1.57
C ASP A 3 11.94 10.04 -2.06
N ALA A 4 11.81 9.35 -3.18
CA ALA A 4 12.92 8.60 -3.79
C ALA A 4 14.06 9.51 -4.26
N ILE A 5 13.72 10.69 -4.77
CA ILE A 5 14.72 11.72 -5.13
C ILE A 5 15.39 12.27 -3.86
N ARG A 6 14.63 12.58 -2.83
CA ARG A 6 15.14 13.08 -1.54
C ARG A 6 16.08 12.07 -0.87
N LEU A 7 15.78 10.77 -0.99
CA LEU A 7 16.60 9.67 -0.47
C LEU A 7 17.78 9.32 -1.39
N GLY A 8 17.91 9.94 -2.57
CA GLY A 8 18.99 9.69 -3.51
C GLY A 8 18.90 8.34 -4.24
N ILE A 9 17.73 7.70 -4.24
CA ILE A 9 17.48 6.43 -4.95
C ILE A 9 17.46 6.67 -6.46
N VAL A 10 16.83 7.77 -6.88
CA VAL A 10 16.78 8.26 -8.27
C VAL A 10 16.98 9.77 -8.30
N THR A 11 17.33 10.28 -9.47
CA THR A 11 17.39 11.73 -9.75
C THR A 11 16.27 12.13 -10.71
N LYS A 12 15.99 13.44 -10.83
CA LYS A 12 15.02 13.93 -11.83
C LYS A 12 15.41 13.57 -13.27
N ASP A 13 16.71 13.54 -13.54
CA ASP A 13 17.24 13.25 -14.89
C ASP A 13 17.11 11.75 -15.26
N ASP A 14 16.91 10.86 -14.28
CA ASP A 14 16.68 9.44 -14.53
C ASP A 14 15.27 9.15 -15.06
N ILE A 15 14.31 10.07 -14.85
CA ILE A 15 12.94 9.91 -15.33
C ILE A 15 12.90 10.09 -16.83
N PRO A 16 12.40 9.11 -17.62
CA PRO A 16 12.35 9.19 -19.06
C PRO A 16 11.64 10.46 -19.57
N LYS A 17 12.24 11.13 -20.53
CA LYS A 17 11.75 12.43 -21.05
C LYS A 17 10.41 12.33 -21.80
N ASP A 18 10.06 11.19 -22.33
CA ASP A 18 8.74 10.91 -22.91
C ASP A 18 7.65 10.95 -21.84
N ILE A 19 7.92 10.44 -20.64
CA ILE A 19 7.01 10.51 -19.49
C ILE A 19 6.86 11.95 -19.02
N THR A 20 7.97 12.66 -18.77
CA THR A 20 7.93 14.02 -18.22
C THR A 20 7.33 15.04 -19.20
N LYS A 21 7.45 14.83 -20.51
CA LYS A 21 6.79 15.67 -21.51
C LYS A 21 5.26 15.58 -21.47
N VAL A 22 4.72 14.44 -21.07
CA VAL A 22 3.28 14.19 -21.04
C VAL A 22 2.70 14.50 -19.67
N LEU A 23 3.35 13.98 -18.61
CA LEU A 23 2.84 14.11 -17.25
C LEU A 23 3.38 15.33 -16.49
N GLY A 24 4.53 15.90 -16.92
CA GLY A 24 5.25 16.91 -16.13
C GLY A 24 6.39 16.29 -15.33
N ASP A 25 7.22 17.13 -14.72
CA ASP A 25 8.44 16.74 -14.00
C ASP A 25 8.39 16.97 -12.49
N THR A 26 7.22 17.40 -11.98
CA THR A 26 6.93 17.50 -10.54
C THR A 26 5.66 16.74 -10.19
N ASN A 27 5.53 16.27 -8.94
CA ASN A 27 4.30 15.63 -8.46
C ASN A 27 3.06 16.50 -8.70
N SER A 28 3.21 17.82 -8.52
CA SER A 28 2.12 18.78 -8.75
C SER A 28 1.68 18.80 -10.21
N ASP A 29 2.63 18.82 -11.15
CA ASP A 29 2.34 18.82 -12.59
C ASP A 29 1.70 17.49 -13.00
N ILE A 30 2.24 16.37 -12.54
CA ILE A 30 1.73 15.02 -12.82
C ILE A 30 0.26 14.94 -12.40
N ILE A 31 -0.06 15.26 -11.15
CA ILE A 31 -1.42 15.22 -10.64
C ILE A 31 -2.32 16.18 -11.43
N ASN A 32 -1.88 17.41 -11.65
CA ASN A 32 -2.65 18.43 -12.36
C ASN A 32 -2.97 18.02 -13.81
N ASN A 33 -1.98 17.46 -14.53
CA ASN A 33 -2.17 17.03 -15.91
C ASN A 33 -3.13 15.83 -16.01
N ILE A 34 -3.01 14.85 -15.10
CA ILE A 34 -3.93 13.70 -15.02
C ILE A 34 -5.36 14.17 -14.70
N VAL A 35 -5.54 15.01 -13.68
CA VAL A 35 -6.86 15.50 -13.27
C VAL A 35 -7.52 16.31 -14.38
N ASN A 36 -6.77 17.23 -15.02
CA ASN A 36 -7.30 18.01 -16.13
C ASN A 36 -7.68 17.16 -17.34
N ASP A 37 -6.92 16.12 -17.65
CA ASP A 37 -7.24 15.18 -18.72
C ASP A 37 -8.54 14.42 -18.42
N ILE A 38 -8.67 13.89 -17.20
CA ILE A 38 -9.89 13.18 -16.76
C ILE A 38 -11.10 14.11 -16.85
N ILE A 39 -11.00 15.35 -16.35
CA ILE A 39 -12.09 16.32 -16.41
C ILE A 39 -12.50 16.58 -17.86
N LYS A 40 -11.53 16.90 -18.74
CA LYS A 40 -11.80 17.21 -20.15
C LYS A 40 -12.47 16.06 -20.88
N ASN A 41 -12.11 14.82 -20.56
CA ASN A 41 -12.62 13.63 -21.24
C ASN A 41 -13.95 13.12 -20.64
N SER A 42 -14.31 13.54 -19.43
CA SER A 42 -15.45 13.04 -18.65
C SER A 42 -16.58 14.05 -18.44
N ILE A 43 -16.31 15.35 -18.57
CA ILE A 43 -17.32 16.40 -18.35
C ILE A 43 -18.53 16.19 -19.28
N ASP A 44 -19.73 16.35 -18.75
CA ASP A 44 -21.01 16.13 -19.42
C ASP A 44 -21.23 14.69 -19.97
N LYS A 45 -20.50 13.71 -19.44
CA LYS A 45 -20.65 12.29 -19.79
C LYS A 45 -21.06 11.48 -18.56
N ASN A 46 -21.68 10.33 -18.80
CA ASN A 46 -22.08 9.37 -17.76
C ASN A 46 -20.99 8.35 -17.43
N TYR A 47 -19.74 8.61 -17.81
CA TYR A 47 -18.57 7.77 -17.55
C TYR A 47 -17.35 8.64 -17.28
N ILE A 48 -16.37 8.05 -16.58
CA ILE A 48 -15.03 8.63 -16.38
C ILE A 48 -14.10 8.07 -17.45
N LYS A 49 -13.34 8.94 -18.11
CA LYS A 49 -12.37 8.56 -19.13
C LYS A 49 -11.05 9.33 -18.96
N ILE A 50 -9.95 8.61 -19.11
CA ILE A 50 -8.61 9.14 -19.30
C ILE A 50 -8.22 8.98 -20.76
N SER A 51 -7.42 9.89 -21.33
CA SER A 51 -6.91 9.73 -22.69
C SER A 51 -5.82 8.66 -22.74
N ASP A 52 -5.70 8.01 -23.92
CA ASP A 52 -4.70 6.95 -24.11
C ASP A 52 -3.26 7.47 -23.86
N ASN A 53 -2.97 8.70 -24.30
CA ASN A 53 -1.66 9.33 -24.11
C ASN A 53 -1.28 9.51 -22.63
N ILE A 54 -2.20 9.96 -21.78
CA ILE A 54 -1.96 10.08 -20.33
C ILE A 54 -1.91 8.69 -19.69
N PHE A 55 -2.78 7.77 -20.09
CA PHE A 55 -2.80 6.41 -19.58
C PHE A 55 -1.49 5.66 -19.85
N ASP A 56 -0.97 5.74 -21.09
CA ASP A 56 0.29 5.10 -21.44
C ASP A 56 1.48 5.72 -20.68
N ALA A 57 1.50 7.03 -20.54
CA ALA A 57 2.54 7.72 -19.77
C ALA A 57 2.49 7.37 -18.27
N MET A 58 1.28 7.19 -17.70
CA MET A 58 1.12 6.71 -16.31
C MET A 58 1.64 5.28 -16.13
N ASN A 59 1.34 4.38 -17.08
CA ASN A 59 1.86 3.01 -17.04
C ASN A 59 3.38 3.00 -17.12
N SER A 60 3.96 3.79 -18.03
CA SER A 60 5.42 3.92 -18.15
C SER A 60 6.05 4.47 -16.87
N LEU A 61 5.38 5.42 -16.21
CA LEU A 61 5.84 5.94 -14.91
C LEU A 61 5.75 4.89 -13.80
N MET A 62 4.70 4.07 -13.78
CA MET A 62 4.58 2.96 -12.84
C MET A 62 5.69 1.92 -13.02
N GLU A 63 5.98 1.54 -14.27
CA GLU A 63 7.07 0.61 -14.59
C GLU A 63 8.43 1.17 -14.18
N PHE A 64 8.67 2.45 -14.47
CA PHE A 64 9.88 3.14 -14.03
C PHE A 64 10.03 3.12 -12.51
N ASN A 65 8.97 3.47 -11.78
CA ASN A 65 8.98 3.48 -10.32
C ASN A 65 9.25 2.08 -9.75
N TYR A 66 8.58 1.06 -10.28
CA TYR A 66 8.78 -0.30 -9.84
C TYR A 66 10.23 -0.74 -9.98
N LYS A 67 10.78 -0.59 -11.20
CA LYS A 67 12.14 -1.04 -11.53
C LYS A 67 13.26 -0.22 -10.87
N ASN A 68 13.07 1.10 -10.76
CA ASN A 68 14.15 1.98 -10.35
C ASN A 68 14.06 2.46 -8.90
N ILE A 69 12.90 2.34 -8.28
CA ILE A 69 12.68 2.76 -6.89
C ILE A 69 12.43 1.52 -6.01
N TYR A 70 11.35 0.78 -6.27
CA TYR A 70 10.92 -0.29 -5.36
C TYR A 70 11.86 -1.50 -5.39
N GLU A 71 12.31 -1.95 -6.57
CA GLU A 71 13.28 -3.06 -6.66
C GLU A 71 14.64 -2.70 -6.05
N LYS A 72 15.04 -1.42 -6.10
CA LYS A 72 16.31 -0.96 -5.52
C LYS A 72 16.23 -0.66 -4.03
N ALA A 73 15.05 -0.25 -3.55
CA ALA A 73 14.84 0.11 -2.15
C ALA A 73 14.58 -1.10 -1.25
N ASN A 74 14.16 -2.24 -1.82
CA ASN A 74 13.83 -3.44 -1.06
C ASN A 74 15.01 -4.41 -1.04
N ASP A 75 15.64 -4.58 0.12
CA ASP A 75 16.57 -5.68 0.36
C ASP A 75 15.77 -7.00 0.52
N GLN A 76 16.26 -8.08 -0.11
CA GLN A 76 15.62 -9.40 -0.03
C GLN A 76 15.59 -9.91 1.42
N GLU A 77 16.62 -9.62 2.21
CA GLU A 77 16.69 -9.99 3.62
C GLU A 77 15.58 -9.30 4.43
N ASP A 78 15.35 -8.01 4.19
CA ASP A 78 14.27 -7.26 4.83
C ASP A 78 12.89 -7.82 4.45
N ILE A 79 12.67 -8.13 3.17
CA ILE A 79 11.43 -8.73 2.69
C ILE A 79 11.16 -10.06 3.38
N ASP A 80 12.17 -10.93 3.49
CA ASP A 80 12.02 -12.24 4.11
C ASP A 80 11.80 -12.13 5.63
N ASN A 81 12.43 -11.16 6.28
CA ASN A 81 12.18 -10.84 7.68
C ASN A 81 10.74 -10.37 7.90
N TYR A 82 10.23 -9.45 7.08
CA TYR A 82 8.83 -9.02 7.19
C TYR A 82 7.85 -10.16 6.94
N LYS A 83 8.08 -11.01 5.94
CA LYS A 83 7.25 -12.20 5.71
C LYS A 83 7.21 -13.13 6.92
N MET A 84 8.35 -13.36 7.56
CA MET A 84 8.43 -14.15 8.78
C MET A 84 7.61 -13.51 9.91
N MET A 85 7.72 -12.19 10.08
CA MET A 85 6.98 -11.46 11.11
C MET A 85 5.46 -11.52 10.86
N PHE A 86 5.02 -11.31 9.61
CA PHE A 86 3.62 -11.45 9.23
C PHE A 86 3.08 -12.85 9.52
N ASN A 87 3.80 -13.89 9.13
CA ASN A 87 3.38 -15.27 9.37
C ASN A 87 3.24 -15.57 10.88
N LYS A 88 4.21 -15.16 11.70
CA LYS A 88 4.16 -15.35 13.15
C LYS A 88 2.98 -14.64 13.80
N LEU A 89 2.73 -13.37 13.44
CA LEU A 89 1.58 -12.63 13.95
C LEU A 89 0.27 -13.22 13.45
N PHE A 90 0.21 -13.64 12.19
CA PHE A 90 -0.98 -14.31 11.64
C PHE A 90 -1.32 -15.58 12.42
N ASP A 91 -0.36 -16.46 12.64
CA ASP A 91 -0.55 -17.70 13.38
C ASP A 91 -0.96 -17.43 14.84
N LEU A 92 -0.34 -16.45 15.49
CA LEU A 92 -0.68 -16.04 16.84
C LEU A 92 -2.12 -15.55 16.94
N TYR A 93 -2.54 -14.64 16.06
CA TYR A 93 -3.90 -14.09 16.11
C TYR A 93 -4.96 -15.13 15.73
N CYS A 94 -4.67 -16.05 14.81
CA CYS A 94 -5.53 -17.19 14.56
C CYS A 94 -5.71 -18.02 15.82
N PHE A 95 -4.63 -18.33 16.52
CA PHE A 95 -4.68 -19.08 17.79
C PHE A 95 -5.48 -18.34 18.86
N GLN A 96 -5.30 -17.01 19.00
CA GLN A 96 -6.04 -16.20 19.97
C GLN A 96 -7.56 -16.23 19.70
N ILE A 97 -7.97 -16.10 18.45
CA ILE A 97 -9.39 -16.16 18.07
C ILE A 97 -9.97 -17.56 18.29
N GLU A 98 -9.29 -18.61 17.85
CA GLU A 98 -9.75 -20.01 17.97
C GLU A 98 -9.88 -20.46 19.43
N ASN A 99 -9.06 -19.90 20.32
CA ASN A 99 -9.11 -20.18 21.76
C ASN A 99 -9.94 -19.15 22.56
N ASN A 100 -10.64 -18.23 21.87
CA ASN A 100 -11.50 -17.20 22.47
C ASN A 100 -10.79 -16.39 23.57
N MET A 101 -9.57 -15.93 23.30
CA MET A 101 -8.73 -15.15 24.21
C MET A 101 -9.17 -13.68 24.20
N VAL A 102 -10.34 -13.40 24.78
CA VAL A 102 -11.06 -12.11 24.66
C VAL A 102 -10.36 -10.90 25.28
N GLU A 103 -9.32 -11.11 26.08
CA GLU A 103 -8.51 -10.05 26.70
C GLU A 103 -7.35 -9.58 25.80
N GLU A 104 -7.14 -10.26 24.66
CA GLU A 104 -6.08 -9.92 23.71
C GLU A 104 -6.45 -8.74 22.79
N ASP A 105 -5.45 -8.03 22.32
CA ASP A 105 -5.60 -6.79 21.52
C ASP A 105 -6.48 -6.97 20.29
N ILE A 106 -6.44 -8.11 19.62
CA ILE A 106 -7.27 -8.37 18.43
C ILE A 106 -8.79 -8.34 18.78
N PHE A 107 -9.18 -8.72 19.99
CA PHE A 107 -10.56 -8.59 20.44
C PHE A 107 -10.85 -7.18 20.93
N LEU A 108 -9.98 -6.61 21.76
CA LEU A 108 -10.19 -5.32 22.41
C LEU A 108 -10.16 -4.14 21.45
N LEU A 109 -9.29 -4.20 20.42
CA LEU A 109 -9.04 -3.09 19.50
C LEU A 109 -9.76 -3.26 18.15
N PHE A 110 -10.29 -4.44 17.86
CA PHE A 110 -10.86 -4.72 16.54
C PHE A 110 -12.17 -5.51 16.60
N LEU A 111 -12.15 -6.75 17.05
CA LEU A 111 -13.31 -7.64 16.90
C LEU A 111 -14.54 -7.20 17.72
N ASN A 112 -14.35 -6.57 18.89
CA ASN A 112 -15.47 -6.14 19.72
C ASN A 112 -16.30 -5.01 19.09
N ASP A 113 -15.71 -4.23 18.17
CA ASP A 113 -16.39 -3.14 17.48
C ASP A 113 -17.05 -3.59 16.16
N MET A 114 -16.85 -4.86 15.75
CA MET A 114 -17.39 -5.40 14.51
C MET A 114 -18.85 -5.84 14.66
N ASP A 115 -19.65 -5.64 13.61
CA ASP A 115 -21.05 -6.01 13.56
C ASP A 115 -21.26 -7.54 13.54
N ALA A 116 -22.52 -7.96 13.75
CA ALA A 116 -22.89 -9.38 13.84
C ALA A 116 -22.67 -10.16 12.54
N ASP A 117 -22.66 -9.51 11.38
CA ASP A 117 -22.41 -10.16 10.10
C ASP A 117 -20.92 -10.37 9.90
N TYR A 118 -20.09 -9.39 10.23
CA TYR A 118 -18.64 -9.55 10.22
C TYR A 118 -18.15 -10.61 11.22
N GLN A 119 -18.81 -10.75 12.36
CA GLN A 119 -18.47 -11.80 13.34
C GLN A 119 -18.63 -13.23 12.79
N LYS A 120 -19.34 -13.44 11.69
CA LYS A 120 -19.48 -14.74 11.01
C LYS A 120 -18.35 -15.03 10.02
N GLU A 121 -17.49 -14.04 9.73
CA GLU A 121 -16.34 -14.21 8.84
C GLU A 121 -15.37 -15.27 9.37
N THR A 122 -14.56 -15.82 8.46
CA THR A 122 -13.53 -16.81 8.83
C THR A 122 -12.46 -16.19 9.72
N VAL A 123 -11.82 -17.02 10.56
CA VAL A 123 -10.71 -16.59 11.41
C VAL A 123 -9.61 -15.93 10.59
N SER A 124 -9.22 -16.56 9.48
CA SER A 124 -8.17 -16.02 8.59
C SER A 124 -8.54 -14.63 8.04
N ARG A 125 -9.81 -14.40 7.67
CA ARG A 125 -10.26 -13.09 7.17
C ARG A 125 -10.15 -12.03 8.25
N LYS A 126 -10.62 -12.31 9.46
CA LYS A 126 -10.53 -11.40 10.60
C LYS A 126 -9.09 -11.01 10.92
N VAL A 127 -8.18 -12.00 10.91
CA VAL A 127 -6.76 -11.77 11.17
C VAL A 127 -6.11 -10.92 10.06
N ILE A 128 -6.41 -11.22 8.80
CA ILE A 128 -5.88 -10.43 7.67
C ILE A 128 -6.34 -8.98 7.77
N ASP A 129 -7.62 -8.74 8.03
CA ASP A 129 -8.17 -7.38 8.15
C ASP A 129 -7.59 -6.63 9.34
N TYR A 130 -7.37 -7.31 10.49
CA TYR A 130 -6.72 -6.73 11.65
C TYR A 130 -5.27 -6.31 11.35
N ILE A 131 -4.47 -7.20 10.76
CA ILE A 131 -3.07 -6.90 10.41
C ILE A 131 -3.01 -5.80 9.33
N ALA A 132 -3.87 -5.83 8.32
CA ALA A 132 -3.91 -4.83 7.26
C ALA A 132 -4.30 -3.43 7.76
N GLY A 133 -4.99 -3.34 8.89
CA GLY A 133 -5.35 -2.07 9.54
C GLY A 133 -4.25 -1.50 10.44
N MET A 134 -3.16 -2.21 10.65
CA MET A 134 -2.06 -1.74 11.50
C MET A 134 -1.22 -0.67 10.79
N THR A 135 -0.71 0.29 11.58
CA THR A 135 0.44 1.11 11.15
C THR A 135 1.73 0.30 11.29
N ASP A 136 2.79 0.71 10.59
CA ASP A 136 4.09 0.03 10.66
C ASP A 136 4.62 -0.04 12.10
N ASP A 137 4.51 1.06 12.85
CA ASP A 137 4.96 1.11 14.26
C ASP A 137 4.14 0.17 15.16
N PHE A 138 2.82 0.08 14.94
CA PHE A 138 1.97 -0.81 15.71
C PHE A 138 2.27 -2.28 15.39
N PHE A 139 2.44 -2.62 14.10
CA PHE A 139 2.83 -3.97 13.68
C PHE A 139 4.15 -4.42 14.30
N LEU A 140 5.17 -3.56 14.24
CA LEU A 140 6.48 -3.84 14.85
C LEU A 140 6.37 -3.94 16.38
N GLY A 141 5.56 -3.09 17.00
CA GLY A 141 5.28 -3.14 18.43
C GLY A 141 4.64 -4.45 18.87
N GLN A 142 3.63 -4.91 18.13
CA GLN A 142 2.95 -6.20 18.38
C GLN A 142 3.93 -7.37 18.21
N TYR A 143 4.73 -7.36 17.14
CA TYR A 143 5.72 -8.41 16.96
C TYR A 143 6.73 -8.47 18.10
N ASN A 144 7.27 -7.34 18.51
CA ASN A 144 8.25 -7.28 19.60
C ASN A 144 7.64 -7.70 20.95
N MET A 145 6.38 -7.37 21.20
CA MET A 145 5.67 -7.73 22.42
C MET A 145 5.55 -9.25 22.62
N TYR A 146 5.30 -9.97 21.53
CA TYR A 146 5.04 -11.41 21.60
C TYR A 146 6.24 -12.30 21.28
N PHE A 147 7.28 -11.79 20.58
CA PHE A 147 8.36 -12.63 20.04
C PHE A 147 9.77 -12.18 20.40
N ASN A 148 9.95 -11.05 21.07
CA ASN A 148 11.24 -10.54 21.59
C ASN A 148 11.14 -10.26 23.08
#